data_42ef390f250525b513ce9aff2fb0d354
#
_entry.id   42ef390f250525b513ce9aff2fb0d354
#
_cell.length_a   1.000
_cell.length_b   1.000
_cell.length_c   1.000
_cell.angle_alpha   90.00
_cell.angle_beta   90.00
_cell.angle_gamma   90.00
#
_symmetry.space_group_name_H-M   'P 1'
#
loop_
_entity.id
_entity.type
_entity.pdbx_description
1 polymer ?
#
loop_
_entity_poly.entity_id
_entity_poly.type
_entity_poly.pdbx_seq_one_letter_code
_entity_poly.pdbx_strand_id
1 'polypeptide(L)'
;ASGITLTTGDSGNDTVSGIISGAGALTKAGSGTLTLSGLNTYSGSTTLGSGTIAISSSANLGATPGSADADNIIFNGGTLNTTGTFTLGSNKGITMTGNGSINTNSSTTLTYGGIATGSGALTKLGTGVIILSGNNTYTGDTTISAGTFRVSGTLSNNTDVINSGTYDVDATDTIQSLSGSGGVELDNGITLTSGDSGNDTVSGVISGSGSFTKAGSGTLTFSATNTYTGDTTISAGTLTVSGTLADATDVINSGTYDVDATDTIQSLSGSGSVQLADSITLTTGDSGNDTVSGVISGLGSLVKAGSGILTFSGANTYTGDTTISAGTLTVSGTLADTTDVINS
;
A
#
# COMPACT_ATOMS: atom_id res chain seq x y z
N ALA A 1 -14.84 11.52 39.24
CA ALA A 1 -13.58 11.96 39.85
C ALA A 1 -12.50 11.89 38.82
N SER A 2 -11.66 12.93 38.68
CA SER A 2 -10.49 12.92 37.79
C SER A 2 -9.44 11.93 38.33
N GLY A 3 -8.74 11.23 37.44
CA GLY A 3 -7.66 10.30 37.78
C GLY A 3 -8.08 8.90 38.19
N ILE A 4 -9.36 8.53 38.07
CA ILE A 4 -9.83 7.15 38.29
C ILE A 4 -9.87 6.42 36.97
N THR A 5 -9.31 5.20 36.94
CA THR A 5 -9.41 4.28 35.79
C THR A 5 -10.30 3.11 36.16
N LEU A 6 -11.33 2.86 35.36
CA LEU A 6 -12.08 1.61 35.38
C LEU A 6 -11.36 0.58 34.56
N THR A 7 -10.84 -0.47 35.17
CA THR A 7 -10.22 -1.59 34.45
C THR A 7 -11.19 -2.76 34.43
N THR A 8 -11.46 -3.28 33.22
CA THR A 8 -12.24 -4.51 33.02
C THR A 8 -11.34 -5.58 32.42
N GLY A 9 -11.39 -6.80 32.92
CA GLY A 9 -10.43 -7.76 32.43
C GLY A 9 -10.51 -9.16 32.97
N ASP A 10 -11.45 -9.94 32.50
CA ASP A 10 -11.41 -11.40 32.58
C ASP A 10 -11.35 -12.03 31.19
N SER A 11 -11.57 -13.32 31.07
CA SER A 11 -11.66 -14.05 29.80
C SER A 11 -13.10 -14.15 29.28
N GLY A 12 -14.08 -13.66 30.01
CA GLY A 12 -15.50 -13.68 29.65
C GLY A 12 -15.88 -12.59 28.66
N ASN A 13 -17.06 -12.71 28.11
CA ASN A 13 -17.65 -11.71 27.25
C ASN A 13 -18.74 -10.97 28.01
N ASP A 14 -18.54 -9.67 28.18
CA ASP A 14 -19.44 -8.83 28.98
C ASP A 14 -20.11 -7.76 28.12
N THR A 15 -21.26 -7.29 28.55
CA THR A 15 -21.97 -6.18 27.92
C THR A 15 -22.31 -5.11 28.93
N VAL A 16 -21.90 -3.88 28.64
CA VAL A 16 -22.34 -2.69 29.39
C VAL A 16 -23.27 -1.88 28.49
N SER A 17 -24.57 -1.97 28.80
CA SER A 17 -25.61 -1.23 28.08
C SER A 17 -25.97 0.11 28.78
N GLY A 18 -25.59 0.28 30.02
CA GLY A 18 -25.73 1.52 30.75
C GLY A 18 -24.71 2.57 30.34
N ILE A 19 -24.94 3.82 30.77
CA ILE A 19 -24.03 4.95 30.48
C ILE A 19 -22.86 4.92 31.47
N ILE A 20 -21.65 4.87 30.95
CA ILE A 20 -20.43 5.14 31.70
C ILE A 20 -20.15 6.65 31.61
N SER A 21 -20.02 7.32 32.75
CA SER A 21 -19.88 8.78 32.80
C SER A 21 -18.79 9.23 33.77
N GLY A 22 -18.40 10.50 33.69
CA GLY A 22 -17.42 11.12 34.58
C GLY A 22 -16.10 11.42 33.89
N ALA A 23 -15.08 11.88 34.62
CA ALA A 23 -13.78 12.26 34.09
C ALA A 23 -12.73 11.14 34.16
N GLY A 24 -13.13 9.93 34.45
CA GLY A 24 -12.26 8.76 34.55
C GLY A 24 -11.94 8.15 33.19
N ALA A 25 -10.90 7.32 33.13
CA ALA A 25 -10.48 6.53 31.98
C ALA A 25 -11.09 5.11 32.02
N LEU A 26 -11.15 4.46 30.87
CA LEU A 26 -11.53 3.05 30.72
C LEU A 26 -10.34 2.25 30.21
N THR A 27 -9.99 1.16 30.84
CA THR A 27 -8.98 0.21 30.34
C THR A 27 -9.61 -1.16 30.16
N LYS A 28 -9.53 -1.70 28.96
CA LYS A 28 -9.83 -3.10 28.70
C LYS A 28 -8.55 -3.91 28.85
N ALA A 29 -8.57 -4.85 29.78
CA ALA A 29 -7.56 -5.88 30.00
C ALA A 29 -8.22 -7.27 29.92
N GLY A 30 -7.42 -8.34 29.97
CA GLY A 30 -7.93 -9.70 29.82
C GLY A 30 -8.39 -10.03 28.41
N SER A 31 -8.56 -11.33 28.10
CA SER A 31 -8.74 -11.82 26.72
C SER A 31 -10.17 -11.76 26.18
N GLY A 32 -11.17 -11.53 27.05
CA GLY A 32 -12.58 -11.51 26.65
C GLY A 32 -13.00 -10.26 25.88
N THR A 33 -14.27 -10.23 25.47
CA THR A 33 -14.87 -9.10 24.77
C THR A 33 -15.70 -8.25 25.71
N LEU A 34 -15.45 -6.94 25.74
CA LEU A 34 -16.32 -5.96 26.37
C LEU A 34 -17.16 -5.26 25.31
N THR A 35 -18.46 -5.51 25.28
CA THR A 35 -19.39 -4.80 24.41
C THR A 35 -19.92 -3.55 25.13
N LEU A 36 -19.67 -2.39 24.52
CA LEU A 36 -20.18 -1.10 24.96
C LEU A 36 -21.32 -0.67 24.05
N SER A 37 -22.56 -0.65 24.56
CA SER A 37 -23.74 -0.24 23.79
C SER A 37 -24.43 1.03 24.36
N GLY A 38 -24.02 1.49 25.52
CA GLY A 38 -24.49 2.76 26.10
C GLY A 38 -23.93 3.98 25.39
N LEU A 39 -24.65 5.10 25.45
CA LEU A 39 -24.15 6.42 25.04
C LEU A 39 -23.22 6.98 26.12
N ASN A 40 -21.97 6.59 26.08
CA ASN A 40 -21.02 6.89 27.15
C ASN A 40 -20.57 8.35 27.11
N THR A 41 -20.39 8.95 28.27
CA THR A 41 -20.03 10.37 28.43
C THR A 41 -18.78 10.59 29.29
N TYR A 42 -18.04 9.52 29.60
CA TYR A 42 -16.74 9.67 30.27
C TYR A 42 -15.76 10.44 29.37
N SER A 43 -14.91 11.25 29.96
CA SER A 43 -14.01 12.14 29.24
C SER A 43 -12.54 11.73 29.31
N GLY A 44 -12.20 10.68 30.08
CA GLY A 44 -10.84 10.14 30.05
C GLY A 44 -10.59 9.21 28.87
N SER A 45 -9.35 8.77 28.70
CA SER A 45 -8.94 7.88 27.61
C SER A 45 -9.59 6.50 27.68
N THR A 46 -9.66 5.85 26.53
CA THR A 46 -10.00 4.42 26.40
C THR A 46 -8.75 3.64 25.99
N THR A 47 -8.24 2.77 26.87
CA THR A 47 -7.08 1.92 26.59
C THR A 47 -7.50 0.50 26.22
N LEU A 48 -7.07 0.04 25.05
CA LEU A 48 -7.20 -1.33 24.58
C LEU A 48 -5.90 -2.08 24.89
N GLY A 49 -5.82 -2.64 26.12
CA GLY A 49 -4.61 -3.34 26.58
C GLY A 49 -4.54 -4.79 26.12
N SER A 50 -5.68 -5.49 26.12
CA SER A 50 -5.83 -6.84 25.57
C SER A 50 -7.30 -7.19 25.38
N GLY A 51 -7.57 -8.31 24.66
CA GLY A 51 -8.93 -8.70 24.28
C GLY A 51 -9.58 -7.69 23.35
N THR A 52 -10.91 -7.59 23.44
CA THR A 52 -11.69 -6.81 22.48
C THR A 52 -12.62 -5.81 23.17
N ILE A 53 -12.68 -4.58 22.65
CA ILE A 53 -13.82 -3.68 22.88
C ILE A 53 -14.68 -3.70 21.62
N ALA A 54 -15.97 -4.06 21.77
CA ALA A 54 -16.93 -4.07 20.67
C ALA A 54 -17.88 -2.86 20.80
N ILE A 55 -18.03 -2.12 19.68
CA ILE A 55 -18.87 -0.92 19.61
C ILE A 55 -19.64 -0.87 18.29
N SER A 56 -20.77 -0.19 18.29
CA SER A 56 -21.58 0.07 17.10
C SER A 56 -21.64 1.55 16.69
N SER A 57 -21.05 2.42 17.52
CA SER A 57 -21.09 3.87 17.36
C SER A 57 -19.90 4.54 18.04
N SER A 58 -19.46 5.68 17.54
CA SER A 58 -18.44 6.53 18.19
C SER A 58 -18.82 6.95 19.61
N ALA A 59 -20.11 7.12 19.88
CA ALA A 59 -20.61 7.50 21.20
C ALA A 59 -20.47 6.39 22.26
N ASN A 60 -20.16 5.16 21.87
CA ASN A 60 -19.88 4.10 22.83
C ASN A 60 -18.49 4.24 23.51
N LEU A 61 -17.57 5.03 22.92
CA LEU A 61 -16.22 5.30 23.42
C LEU A 61 -16.10 6.65 24.16
N GLY A 62 -17.10 6.98 24.99
CA GLY A 62 -17.09 8.22 25.78
C GLY A 62 -17.36 9.50 24.98
N ALA A 63 -17.25 10.62 25.63
CA ALA A 63 -17.46 11.94 25.04
C ALA A 63 -16.43 12.21 23.94
N THR A 64 -16.86 12.94 22.91
CA THR A 64 -15.89 13.47 21.91
C THR A 64 -15.23 14.71 22.51
N PRO A 65 -13.89 14.77 22.57
CA PRO A 65 -13.19 15.95 23.05
C PRO A 65 -13.52 17.20 22.24
N GLY A 66 -13.53 18.37 22.89
CA GLY A 66 -13.80 19.64 22.21
C GLY A 66 -12.67 20.13 21.30
N SER A 67 -11.47 19.58 21.47
CA SER A 67 -10.28 19.75 20.63
C SER A 67 -9.60 18.40 20.44
N ALA A 68 -8.71 18.30 19.48
CA ALA A 68 -7.96 17.05 19.23
C ALA A 68 -7.24 16.60 20.51
N ASP A 69 -7.47 15.35 20.91
CA ASP A 69 -6.86 14.69 22.07
C ASP A 69 -6.15 13.43 21.55
N ALA A 70 -4.84 13.49 21.45
CA ALA A 70 -4.04 12.44 20.82
C ALA A 70 -4.18 11.08 21.54
N ASP A 71 -4.39 11.08 22.84
CA ASP A 71 -4.45 9.90 23.69
C ASP A 71 -5.88 9.50 24.09
N ASN A 72 -6.88 9.92 23.32
CA ASN A 72 -8.27 9.57 23.61
C ASN A 72 -8.54 8.07 23.46
N ILE A 73 -7.91 7.44 22.47
CA ILE A 73 -7.94 5.98 22.25
C ILE A 73 -6.50 5.48 22.18
N ILE A 74 -6.15 4.56 23.07
CA ILE A 74 -4.81 4.02 23.19
C ILE A 74 -4.82 2.53 22.87
N PHE A 75 -4.11 2.12 21.83
CA PHE A 75 -3.85 0.71 21.54
C PHE A 75 -2.56 0.25 22.23
N ASN A 76 -2.66 -0.85 22.98
CA ASN A 76 -1.54 -1.48 23.65
C ASN A 76 -1.74 -3.01 23.72
N GLY A 77 -2.04 -3.65 22.58
CA GLY A 77 -2.25 -5.09 22.46
C GLY A 77 -3.70 -5.54 22.21
N GLY A 78 -4.69 -4.65 22.40
CA GLY A 78 -6.11 -4.99 22.25
C GLY A 78 -6.68 -4.74 20.86
N THR A 79 -7.95 -5.14 20.69
CA THR A 79 -8.72 -5.02 19.45
C THR A 79 -9.92 -4.11 19.64
N LEU A 80 -10.12 -3.18 18.71
CA LEU A 80 -11.38 -2.46 18.55
C LEU A 80 -12.24 -3.19 17.52
N ASN A 81 -13.38 -3.73 17.92
CA ASN A 81 -14.33 -4.36 17.00
C ASN A 81 -15.49 -3.41 16.69
N THR A 82 -15.66 -3.05 15.43
CA THR A 82 -16.78 -2.21 14.98
C THR A 82 -17.88 -3.05 14.36
N THR A 83 -19.05 -3.00 15.00
CA THR A 83 -20.24 -3.79 14.60
C THR A 83 -21.28 -2.96 13.86
N GLY A 84 -21.02 -1.68 13.62
CA GLY A 84 -21.84 -0.75 12.84
C GLY A 84 -21.01 0.13 11.93
N THR A 85 -21.66 0.83 11.03
CA THR A 85 -21.04 1.86 10.18
C THR A 85 -21.12 3.21 10.87
N PHE A 86 -19.97 3.84 11.12
CA PHE A 86 -19.91 5.16 11.75
C PHE A 86 -18.58 5.86 11.50
N THR A 87 -18.58 7.17 11.77
CA THR A 87 -17.36 7.98 11.78
C THR A 87 -16.86 8.14 13.22
N LEU A 88 -15.61 7.82 13.45
CA LEU A 88 -14.91 8.16 14.68
C LEU A 88 -14.44 9.61 14.56
N GLY A 89 -14.86 10.48 15.45
CA GLY A 89 -14.56 11.90 15.40
C GLY A 89 -13.05 12.18 15.40
N SER A 90 -12.62 13.11 14.58
CA SER A 90 -11.19 13.46 14.42
C SER A 90 -10.53 13.96 15.71
N ASN A 91 -11.32 14.48 16.66
CA ASN A 91 -10.82 14.88 17.98
C ASN A 91 -10.54 13.69 18.91
N LYS A 92 -11.03 12.48 18.59
CA LYS A 92 -10.67 11.24 19.30
C LYS A 92 -9.37 10.70 18.70
N GLY A 93 -8.22 11.28 19.06
CA GLY A 93 -6.93 10.83 18.59
C GLY A 93 -6.64 9.37 18.97
N ILE A 94 -5.90 8.70 18.13
CA ILE A 94 -5.44 7.32 18.33
C ILE A 94 -3.94 7.32 18.57
N THR A 95 -3.51 6.71 19.67
CA THR A 95 -2.08 6.46 19.93
C THR A 95 -1.82 4.96 20.00
N MET A 96 -0.88 4.50 19.18
CA MET A 96 -0.37 3.13 19.13
C MET A 96 0.84 3.02 20.06
N THR A 97 0.62 2.85 21.37
CA THR A 97 1.72 2.65 22.35
C THR A 97 2.28 1.22 22.29
N GLY A 98 1.51 0.29 21.81
CA GLY A 98 1.84 -1.07 21.44
C GLY A 98 1.02 -1.46 20.21
N ASN A 99 1.16 -2.71 19.77
CA ASN A 99 0.40 -3.21 18.63
C ASN A 99 -1.10 -3.17 18.92
N GLY A 100 -1.91 -2.91 17.92
CA GLY A 100 -3.35 -2.88 18.03
C GLY A 100 -4.04 -3.43 16.81
N SER A 101 -5.30 -3.83 16.98
CA SER A 101 -6.10 -4.33 15.86
C SER A 101 -7.41 -3.58 15.77
N ILE A 102 -7.86 -3.35 14.53
CA ILE A 102 -9.21 -2.87 14.25
C ILE A 102 -9.92 -3.95 13.42
N ASN A 103 -10.96 -4.52 13.99
CA ASN A 103 -11.82 -5.48 13.31
C ASN A 103 -13.10 -4.79 12.84
N THR A 104 -13.30 -4.69 11.53
CA THR A 104 -14.54 -4.17 10.96
C THR A 104 -15.38 -5.34 10.45
N ASN A 105 -16.60 -5.48 11.01
CA ASN A 105 -17.49 -6.56 10.63
C ASN A 105 -17.91 -6.45 9.16
N SER A 106 -18.37 -7.56 8.59
CA SER A 106 -18.90 -7.58 7.22
C SER A 106 -19.95 -6.48 7.01
N SER A 107 -19.88 -5.81 5.88
CA SER A 107 -20.81 -4.73 5.47
C SER A 107 -20.80 -3.50 6.41
N THR A 108 -19.76 -3.34 7.24
CA THR A 108 -19.59 -2.14 8.06
C THR A 108 -18.40 -1.32 7.61
N THR A 109 -18.48 -0.01 7.80
CA THR A 109 -17.40 0.94 7.51
C THR A 109 -17.08 1.76 8.75
N LEU A 110 -15.83 1.75 9.16
CA LEU A 110 -15.27 2.70 10.12
C LEU A 110 -14.54 3.79 9.38
N THR A 111 -14.98 5.03 9.49
CA THR A 111 -14.24 6.19 8.98
C THR A 111 -13.52 6.89 10.13
N TYR A 112 -12.24 7.16 9.98
CA TYR A 112 -11.44 7.90 10.94
C TYR A 112 -10.67 9.04 10.26
N GLY A 113 -11.00 10.28 10.63
CA GLY A 113 -10.42 11.49 10.07
C GLY A 113 -9.34 12.15 10.96
N GLY A 114 -9.05 11.55 12.13
CA GLY A 114 -7.98 12.00 13.01
C GLY A 114 -6.62 11.45 12.61
N ILE A 115 -5.63 11.73 13.42
CA ILE A 115 -4.25 11.26 13.23
C ILE A 115 -3.99 10.08 14.17
N ALA A 116 -3.60 8.93 13.64
CA ALA A 116 -3.04 7.84 14.44
C ALA A 116 -1.52 8.03 14.57
N THR A 117 -1.03 7.96 15.82
CA THR A 117 0.36 8.23 16.18
C THR A 117 0.99 7.05 16.92
N GLY A 118 2.27 7.10 17.21
CA GLY A 118 2.98 6.12 18.06
C GLY A 118 3.83 5.15 17.26
N SER A 119 4.40 4.15 17.96
CA SER A 119 5.32 3.17 17.37
C SER A 119 4.75 1.76 17.23
N GLY A 120 3.54 1.52 17.69
CA GLY A 120 2.88 0.22 17.56
C GLY A 120 2.38 -0.05 16.16
N ALA A 121 2.27 -1.34 15.81
CA ALA A 121 1.74 -1.81 14.54
C ALA A 121 0.20 -1.83 14.55
N LEU A 122 -0.40 -1.60 13.39
CA LEU A 122 -1.85 -1.67 13.18
C LEU A 122 -2.21 -2.89 12.33
N THR A 123 -3.10 -3.74 12.85
CA THR A 123 -3.68 -4.83 12.10
C THR A 123 -5.14 -4.56 11.76
N LYS A 124 -5.47 -4.53 10.48
CA LYS A 124 -6.84 -4.50 9.98
C LYS A 124 -7.38 -5.93 9.88
N LEU A 125 -8.41 -6.23 10.66
CA LEU A 125 -9.13 -7.51 10.69
C LEU A 125 -10.55 -7.34 10.13
N GLY A 126 -11.21 -8.49 9.87
CA GLY A 126 -12.60 -8.53 9.41
C GLY A 126 -12.78 -8.06 7.98
N THR A 127 -13.91 -8.40 7.38
CA THR A 127 -14.19 -8.22 5.95
C THR A 127 -14.86 -6.87 5.60
N GLY A 128 -15.10 -6.02 6.59
CA GLY A 128 -15.59 -4.66 6.38
C GLY A 128 -14.50 -3.68 5.96
N VAL A 129 -14.83 -2.40 5.94
CA VAL A 129 -13.97 -1.32 5.46
C VAL A 129 -13.48 -0.46 6.62
N ILE A 130 -12.21 -0.11 6.65
CA ILE A 130 -11.70 1.05 7.39
C ILE A 130 -11.24 2.12 6.41
N ILE A 131 -11.56 3.39 6.70
CA ILE A 131 -11.11 4.55 5.94
C ILE A 131 -10.30 5.44 6.87
N LEU A 132 -9.02 5.63 6.57
CA LEU A 132 -8.14 6.58 7.27
C LEU A 132 -7.95 7.80 6.39
N SER A 133 -8.52 8.95 6.80
CA SER A 133 -8.43 10.19 6.02
C SER A 133 -7.51 11.25 6.64
N GLY A 134 -6.91 10.96 7.78
CA GLY A 134 -5.87 11.80 8.39
C GLY A 134 -4.47 11.46 7.91
N ASN A 135 -3.52 12.36 8.17
CA ASN A 135 -2.09 12.11 7.92
C ASN A 135 -1.51 11.35 9.12
N ASN A 136 -1.53 10.03 9.02
CA ASN A 136 -1.13 9.16 10.11
C ASN A 136 0.38 9.10 10.25
N THR A 137 0.87 9.08 11.48
CA THR A 137 2.30 9.15 11.80
C THR A 137 2.79 8.00 12.67
N TYR A 138 1.95 6.98 12.91
CA TYR A 138 2.44 5.77 13.58
C TYR A 138 3.47 5.06 12.68
N THR A 139 4.51 4.51 13.29
CA THR A 139 5.68 3.97 12.58
C THR A 139 5.77 2.45 12.60
N GLY A 140 4.87 1.77 13.27
CA GLY A 140 4.80 0.32 13.20
C GLY A 140 4.11 -0.13 11.91
N ASP A 141 4.24 -1.42 11.59
CA ASP A 141 3.71 -2.00 10.35
C ASP A 141 2.19 -1.92 10.28
N THR A 142 1.66 -1.83 9.08
CA THR A 142 0.24 -1.95 8.78
C THR A 142 -0.02 -3.30 8.14
N THR A 143 -0.68 -4.20 8.87
CA THR A 143 -1.07 -5.52 8.34
C THR A 143 -2.55 -5.51 7.96
N ILE A 144 -2.85 -5.75 6.69
CA ILE A 144 -4.21 -5.89 6.18
C ILE A 144 -4.51 -7.38 6.05
N SER A 145 -5.14 -7.98 7.07
CA SER A 145 -5.43 -9.42 7.07
C SER A 145 -6.67 -9.78 6.27
N ALA A 146 -7.66 -8.88 6.18
CA ALA A 146 -8.89 -9.08 5.42
C ALA A 146 -9.65 -7.76 5.20
N GLY A 147 -10.62 -7.76 4.26
CA GLY A 147 -11.46 -6.62 3.94
C GLY A 147 -10.69 -5.49 3.28
N THR A 148 -11.20 -4.27 3.36
CA THR A 148 -10.60 -3.09 2.73
C THR A 148 -9.99 -2.15 3.75
N PHE A 149 -8.76 -1.77 3.52
CA PHE A 149 -8.04 -0.70 4.20
C PHE A 149 -7.84 0.44 3.22
N ARG A 150 -8.67 1.49 3.36
CA ARG A 150 -8.68 2.65 2.47
C ARG A 150 -7.93 3.80 3.11
N VAL A 151 -7.02 4.40 2.38
CA VAL A 151 -6.23 5.55 2.82
C VAL A 151 -6.49 6.71 1.88
N SER A 152 -7.26 7.69 2.35
CA SER A 152 -7.52 8.95 1.65
C SER A 152 -6.75 10.14 2.26
N GLY A 153 -6.02 9.89 3.35
CA GLY A 153 -4.93 10.71 3.86
C GLY A 153 -3.58 10.09 3.53
N THR A 154 -2.65 10.01 4.50
CA THR A 154 -1.35 9.36 4.32
C THR A 154 -1.04 8.40 5.47
N LEU A 155 -0.20 7.42 5.23
CA LEU A 155 0.52 6.66 6.24
C LEU A 155 1.89 7.28 6.51
N SER A 156 2.61 6.77 7.50
CA SER A 156 3.98 7.16 7.74
C SER A 156 4.91 6.55 6.67
N ASN A 157 5.90 7.33 6.21
CA ASN A 157 6.94 6.83 5.30
C ASN A 157 7.80 5.70 5.90
N ASN A 158 7.64 5.43 7.21
CA ASN A 158 8.36 4.37 7.93
C ASN A 158 7.47 3.14 8.20
N THR A 159 6.30 3.06 7.59
CA THR A 159 5.35 1.95 7.77
C THR A 159 5.50 0.95 6.65
N ASP A 160 5.71 -0.33 7.00
CA ASP A 160 5.57 -1.43 6.06
C ASP A 160 4.10 -1.80 5.91
N VAL A 161 3.63 -2.00 4.68
CA VAL A 161 2.27 -2.47 4.40
C VAL A 161 2.30 -3.92 3.95
N ILE A 162 1.76 -4.81 4.79
CA ILE A 162 1.65 -6.25 4.54
C ILE A 162 0.19 -6.55 4.20
N ASN A 163 -0.10 -6.75 2.92
CA ASN A 163 -1.47 -6.81 2.41
C ASN A 163 -1.92 -8.23 2.04
N SER A 164 -2.95 -8.75 2.72
CA SER A 164 -3.68 -9.97 2.36
C SER A 164 -5.18 -9.70 2.07
N GLY A 165 -5.62 -8.45 2.16
CA GLY A 165 -6.97 -8.00 1.85
C GLY A 165 -7.00 -7.10 0.60
N THR A 166 -7.59 -5.93 0.74
CA THR A 166 -7.53 -4.85 -0.27
C THR A 166 -6.91 -3.61 0.36
N TYR A 167 -5.83 -3.12 -0.22
CA TYR A 167 -5.22 -1.83 0.08
C TYR A 167 -5.67 -0.82 -0.96
N ASP A 168 -6.52 0.12 -0.57
CA ASP A 168 -7.18 1.10 -1.42
C ASP A 168 -6.57 2.48 -1.14
N VAL A 169 -5.89 3.05 -2.13
CA VAL A 169 -5.07 4.26 -2.01
C VAL A 169 -5.71 5.39 -2.81
N ASP A 170 -6.31 6.36 -2.10
CA ASP A 170 -7.02 7.49 -2.70
C ASP A 170 -6.19 8.78 -2.73
N ALA A 171 -5.02 8.80 -2.11
CA ALA A 171 -4.15 9.96 -2.05
C ALA A 171 -2.71 9.58 -2.35
N THR A 172 -1.95 10.48 -2.95
CA THR A 172 -0.51 10.29 -3.14
C THR A 172 0.16 10.06 -1.78
N ASP A 173 0.85 8.95 -1.66
CA ASP A 173 1.46 8.50 -0.41
C ASP A 173 2.83 7.85 -0.64
N THR A 174 3.63 7.85 0.41
CA THR A 174 4.92 7.15 0.47
C THR A 174 4.92 6.24 1.68
N ILE A 175 5.16 4.97 1.47
CA ILE A 175 5.32 3.94 2.52
C ILE A 175 6.71 3.33 2.45
N GLN A 176 7.17 2.71 3.53
CA GLN A 176 8.50 2.10 3.57
C GLN A 176 8.57 0.90 2.62
N SER A 177 7.66 -0.07 2.76
CA SER A 177 7.58 -1.23 1.86
C SER A 177 6.13 -1.67 1.61
N LEU A 178 5.94 -2.43 0.53
CA LEU A 178 4.67 -3.06 0.17
C LEU A 178 4.89 -4.52 -0.16
N SER A 179 4.15 -5.40 0.51
CA SER A 179 4.22 -6.84 0.28
C SER A 179 2.86 -7.52 0.46
N GLY A 180 2.74 -8.77 -0.02
CA GLY A 180 1.59 -9.62 0.23
C GLY A 180 0.79 -10.00 -1.01
N SER A 181 -0.30 -10.74 -0.79
CA SER A 181 -1.11 -11.33 -1.86
C SER A 181 -2.46 -10.64 -2.08
N GLY A 182 -2.77 -9.61 -1.31
CA GLY A 182 -3.99 -8.84 -1.43
C GLY A 182 -3.96 -7.86 -2.61
N GLY A 183 -5.13 -7.48 -3.10
CA GLY A 183 -5.25 -6.48 -4.17
C GLY A 183 -4.82 -5.09 -3.69
N VAL A 184 -4.25 -4.30 -4.61
CA VAL A 184 -3.95 -2.88 -4.39
C VAL A 184 -4.73 -2.07 -5.42
N GLU A 185 -5.45 -1.07 -4.98
CA GLU A 185 -6.20 -0.16 -5.85
C GLU A 185 -5.58 1.24 -5.77
N LEU A 186 -5.20 1.78 -6.91
CA LEU A 186 -4.59 3.11 -7.03
C LEU A 186 -5.58 4.04 -7.73
N ASP A 187 -6.10 5.02 -7.01
CA ASP A 187 -7.04 5.98 -7.55
C ASP A 187 -6.42 6.90 -8.62
N ASN A 188 -7.26 7.49 -9.44
CA ASN A 188 -6.82 8.35 -10.54
C ASN A 188 -6.02 9.58 -10.02
N GLY A 189 -4.90 9.84 -10.67
CA GLY A 189 -4.04 11.01 -10.42
C GLY A 189 -3.22 10.93 -9.14
N ILE A 190 -3.18 9.79 -8.46
CA ILE A 190 -2.31 9.57 -7.30
C ILE A 190 -1.06 8.78 -7.69
N THR A 191 -0.06 8.87 -6.84
CA THR A 191 1.14 8.02 -6.91
C THR A 191 1.39 7.35 -5.57
N LEU A 192 1.48 6.02 -5.57
CA LEU A 192 1.99 5.28 -4.42
C LEU A 192 3.48 5.06 -4.61
N THR A 193 4.28 5.55 -3.67
CA THR A 193 5.73 5.30 -3.63
C THR A 193 6.03 4.25 -2.58
N SER A 194 6.79 3.22 -2.94
CA SER A 194 7.21 2.15 -2.05
C SER A 194 8.63 1.69 -2.35
N GLY A 195 9.36 1.34 -1.32
CA GLY A 195 10.65 0.68 -1.43
C GLY A 195 11.66 1.14 -0.39
N ASP A 196 12.25 0.17 0.26
CA ASP A 196 13.35 0.27 1.20
C ASP A 196 14.64 -0.39 0.65
N SER A 197 15.47 -0.95 1.51
CA SER A 197 16.65 -1.74 1.14
C SER A 197 16.39 -3.25 1.16
N GLY A 198 15.20 -3.69 1.57
CA GLY A 198 14.77 -5.08 1.63
C GLY A 198 14.30 -5.63 0.28
N ASN A 199 13.90 -6.89 0.31
CA ASN A 199 13.32 -7.57 -0.84
C ASN A 199 11.87 -7.93 -0.52
N ASP A 200 10.95 -7.37 -1.30
CA ASP A 200 9.52 -7.53 -1.10
C ASP A 200 8.83 -8.14 -2.32
N THR A 201 7.69 -8.77 -2.10
CA THR A 201 6.89 -9.35 -3.18
C THR A 201 5.43 -8.94 -3.03
N VAL A 202 4.89 -8.32 -4.06
CA VAL A 202 3.46 -8.10 -4.26
C VAL A 202 2.96 -9.16 -5.23
N SER A 203 2.26 -10.14 -4.69
CA SER A 203 1.65 -11.22 -5.49
C SER A 203 0.17 -11.00 -5.75
N GLY A 204 -0.43 -9.98 -5.17
CA GLY A 204 -1.75 -9.48 -5.51
C GLY A 204 -1.74 -8.57 -6.74
N VAL A 205 -2.90 -8.40 -7.36
CA VAL A 205 -3.06 -7.50 -8.51
C VAL A 205 -3.03 -6.05 -8.04
N ILE A 206 -2.21 -5.24 -8.70
CA ILE A 206 -2.28 -3.78 -8.60
C ILE A 206 -3.18 -3.30 -9.74
N SER A 207 -4.20 -2.51 -9.40
CA SER A 207 -5.26 -2.05 -10.30
C SER A 207 -5.51 -0.54 -10.15
N GLY A 208 -6.38 0.02 -11.00
CA GLY A 208 -6.75 1.43 -10.98
C GLY A 208 -6.05 2.26 -12.05
N SER A 209 -6.10 3.57 -11.92
CA SER A 209 -5.49 4.50 -12.90
C SER A 209 -4.42 5.43 -12.29
N GLY A 210 -4.04 5.18 -11.06
CA GLY A 210 -2.90 5.83 -10.41
C GLY A 210 -1.56 5.26 -10.83
N SER A 211 -0.49 5.92 -10.44
CA SER A 211 0.90 5.58 -10.76
C SER A 211 1.59 4.87 -9.59
N PHE A 212 2.63 4.11 -9.90
CA PHE A 212 3.47 3.46 -8.89
C PHE A 212 4.93 3.88 -9.04
N THR A 213 5.57 4.22 -7.91
CA THR A 213 7.00 4.50 -7.86
C THR A 213 7.73 3.48 -7.00
N LYS A 214 8.62 2.70 -7.61
CA LYS A 214 9.60 1.88 -6.87
C LYS A 214 10.77 2.76 -6.45
N ALA A 215 10.94 2.95 -5.14
CA ALA A 215 12.04 3.67 -4.53
C ALA A 215 12.94 2.70 -3.73
N GLY A 216 13.96 3.24 -3.04
CA GLY A 216 14.89 2.44 -2.23
C GLY A 216 15.78 1.50 -3.03
N SER A 217 16.81 0.97 -2.40
CA SER A 217 17.87 0.17 -3.07
C SER A 217 17.55 -1.33 -3.18
N GLY A 218 16.52 -1.81 -2.50
CA GLY A 218 16.13 -3.22 -2.51
C GLY A 218 15.40 -3.66 -3.77
N THR A 219 14.93 -4.90 -3.78
CA THR A 219 14.15 -5.49 -4.87
C THR A 219 12.67 -5.54 -4.51
N LEU A 220 11.82 -5.05 -5.41
CA LEU A 220 10.38 -5.25 -5.35
C LEU A 220 9.96 -6.14 -6.51
N THR A 221 9.26 -7.24 -6.20
CA THR A 221 8.77 -8.18 -7.22
C THR A 221 7.26 -8.04 -7.40
N PHE A 222 6.81 -7.81 -8.63
CA PHE A 222 5.41 -7.89 -9.04
C PHE A 222 5.19 -9.24 -9.73
N SER A 223 4.46 -10.15 -9.09
CA SER A 223 4.26 -11.49 -9.63
C SER A 223 2.85 -11.74 -10.19
N ALA A 224 1.95 -10.78 -10.08
CA ALA A 224 0.61 -10.84 -10.67
C ALA A 224 0.56 -10.18 -12.04
N THR A 225 -0.54 -10.42 -12.76
CA THR A 225 -0.94 -9.61 -13.93
C THR A 225 -1.57 -8.31 -13.41
N ASN A 226 -0.80 -7.23 -13.44
CA ASN A 226 -1.23 -5.93 -12.96
C ASN A 226 -2.01 -5.18 -14.05
N THR A 227 -2.99 -4.38 -13.62
CA THR A 227 -3.92 -3.71 -14.52
C THR A 227 -4.03 -2.20 -14.29
N TYR A 228 -3.19 -1.63 -13.41
CA TYR A 228 -3.14 -0.18 -13.24
C TYR A 228 -2.56 0.49 -14.50
N THR A 229 -3.08 1.64 -14.86
CA THR A 229 -2.78 2.28 -16.16
C THR A 229 -1.95 3.57 -16.02
N GLY A 230 -1.61 3.97 -14.82
CA GLY A 230 -0.66 5.05 -14.59
C GLY A 230 0.78 4.59 -14.76
N ASP A 231 1.72 5.55 -14.72
CA ASP A 231 3.13 5.28 -14.94
C ASP A 231 3.76 4.40 -13.86
N THR A 232 4.73 3.61 -14.24
CA THR A 232 5.63 2.88 -13.36
C THR A 232 7.00 3.55 -13.37
N THR A 233 7.36 4.22 -12.28
CA THR A 233 8.67 4.84 -12.12
C THR A 233 9.57 3.97 -11.26
N ILE A 234 10.75 3.61 -11.78
CA ILE A 234 11.79 2.92 -11.02
C ILE A 234 12.86 3.96 -10.68
N SER A 235 12.78 4.55 -9.49
CA SER A 235 13.71 5.60 -9.06
C SER A 235 15.05 5.05 -8.59
N ALA A 236 15.05 3.85 -7.96
CA ALA A 236 16.25 3.18 -7.47
C ALA A 236 15.98 1.69 -7.22
N GLY A 237 17.06 0.90 -7.02
CA GLY A 237 16.99 -0.53 -6.78
C GLY A 237 16.47 -1.30 -7.98
N THR A 238 15.78 -2.42 -7.72
CA THR A 238 15.27 -3.32 -8.76
C THR A 238 13.75 -3.46 -8.66
N LEU A 239 13.05 -3.30 -9.77
CA LEU A 239 11.70 -3.80 -9.96
C LEU A 239 11.77 -5.06 -10.83
N THR A 240 11.46 -6.21 -10.25
CA THR A 240 11.31 -7.47 -10.98
C THR A 240 9.84 -7.68 -11.32
N VAL A 241 9.52 -7.88 -12.59
CA VAL A 241 8.17 -8.19 -13.06
C VAL A 241 8.16 -9.62 -13.60
N SER A 242 7.71 -10.54 -12.75
CA SER A 242 7.50 -11.95 -13.11
C SER A 242 6.04 -12.27 -13.48
N GLY A 243 5.14 -11.32 -13.24
CA GLY A 243 3.83 -11.24 -13.87
C GLY A 243 3.86 -10.32 -15.08
N THR A 244 2.87 -9.42 -15.20
CA THR A 244 2.84 -8.40 -16.27
C THR A 244 2.45 -7.04 -15.70
N LEU A 245 2.80 -5.97 -16.41
CA LEU A 245 2.21 -4.64 -16.25
C LEU A 245 1.04 -4.47 -17.24
N ALA A 246 0.27 -3.40 -17.13
CA ALA A 246 -0.75 -3.10 -18.13
C ALA A 246 -0.11 -2.56 -19.42
N ASP A 247 -0.68 -2.90 -20.56
CA ASP A 247 -0.20 -2.44 -21.88
C ASP A 247 -0.20 -0.89 -22.03
N ALA A 248 -0.97 -0.22 -21.18
CA ALA A 248 -1.08 1.25 -21.14
C ALA A 248 -0.10 1.94 -20.17
N THR A 249 0.79 1.19 -19.53
CA THR A 249 1.73 1.72 -18.52
C THR A 249 3.01 2.20 -19.18
N ASP A 250 3.44 3.43 -18.90
CA ASP A 250 4.77 3.92 -19.21
C ASP A 250 5.77 3.48 -18.13
N VAL A 251 6.91 2.95 -18.53
CA VAL A 251 7.99 2.58 -17.60
C VAL A 251 9.13 3.58 -17.70
N ILE A 252 9.35 4.34 -16.61
CA ILE A 252 10.42 5.34 -16.47
C ILE A 252 11.49 4.77 -15.54
N ASN A 253 12.58 4.30 -16.09
CA ASN A 253 13.59 3.53 -15.36
C ASN A 253 14.88 4.31 -15.08
N SER A 254 15.17 4.54 -13.81
CA SER A 254 16.47 5.06 -13.31
C SER A 254 17.22 4.04 -12.44
N GLY A 255 16.61 2.88 -12.15
CA GLY A 255 17.19 1.77 -11.39
C GLY A 255 17.46 0.56 -12.28
N THR A 256 16.92 -0.59 -11.91
CA THR A 256 16.93 -1.81 -12.71
C THR A 256 15.49 -2.27 -12.95
N TYR A 257 15.12 -2.40 -14.22
CA TYR A 257 13.89 -3.04 -14.65
C TYR A 257 14.20 -4.48 -15.07
N ASP A 258 13.79 -5.45 -14.27
CA ASP A 258 14.05 -6.87 -14.47
C ASP A 258 12.75 -7.55 -14.95
N VAL A 259 12.75 -8.01 -16.18
CA VAL A 259 11.57 -8.57 -16.87
C VAL A 259 11.72 -10.06 -16.99
N ASP A 260 10.94 -10.79 -16.17
CA ASP A 260 10.97 -12.25 -16.09
C ASP A 260 9.83 -12.94 -16.85
N ALA A 261 8.90 -12.19 -17.41
CA ALA A 261 7.79 -12.72 -18.22
C ALA A 261 7.63 -11.91 -19.50
N THR A 262 7.10 -12.56 -20.55
CA THR A 262 6.70 -11.84 -21.77
C THR A 262 5.63 -10.80 -21.43
N ASP A 263 5.89 -9.55 -21.79
CA ASP A 263 5.07 -8.42 -21.42
C ASP A 263 4.97 -7.36 -22.53
N THR A 264 3.90 -6.59 -22.49
CA THR A 264 3.70 -5.42 -23.35
C THR A 264 3.48 -4.20 -22.45
N ILE A 265 4.24 -3.14 -22.68
CA ILE A 265 4.10 -1.85 -22.02
C ILE A 265 3.94 -0.74 -23.04
N GLN A 266 3.34 0.40 -22.64
CA GLN A 266 3.13 1.51 -23.58
C GLN A 266 4.46 2.11 -24.02
N SER A 267 5.33 2.50 -23.11
CA SER A 267 6.66 3.03 -23.42
C SER A 267 7.73 2.61 -22.42
N LEU A 268 8.99 2.69 -22.82
CA LEU A 268 10.16 2.46 -21.98
C LEU A 268 11.17 3.57 -22.16
N SER A 269 11.54 4.23 -21.07
CA SER A 269 12.50 5.32 -21.08
C SER A 269 13.39 5.32 -19.84
N GLY A 270 14.49 6.08 -19.88
CA GLY A 270 15.34 6.34 -18.73
C GLY A 270 16.76 5.82 -18.85
N SER A 271 17.52 6.00 -17.76
CA SER A 271 18.97 5.70 -17.72
C SER A 271 19.32 4.42 -16.96
N GLY A 272 18.32 3.77 -16.37
CA GLY A 272 18.49 2.53 -15.60
C GLY A 272 18.72 1.32 -16.50
N SER A 273 19.23 0.26 -15.90
CA SER A 273 19.45 -1.01 -16.60
C SER A 273 18.13 -1.74 -16.85
N VAL A 274 18.07 -2.47 -17.96
CA VAL A 274 16.96 -3.40 -18.26
C VAL A 274 17.54 -4.80 -18.39
N GLN A 275 16.94 -5.76 -17.70
CA GLN A 275 17.32 -7.17 -17.81
C GLN A 275 16.15 -7.95 -18.39
N LEU A 276 16.38 -8.70 -19.47
CA LEU A 276 15.39 -9.54 -20.12
C LEU A 276 15.74 -11.01 -19.86
N ALA A 277 14.86 -11.73 -19.14
CA ALA A 277 15.07 -13.15 -18.87
C ALA A 277 15.09 -13.98 -20.17
N ASP A 278 15.55 -15.23 -20.06
CA ASP A 278 15.57 -16.15 -21.20
C ASP A 278 14.16 -16.46 -21.72
N SER A 279 14.03 -16.53 -23.04
CA SER A 279 12.79 -16.93 -23.73
C SER A 279 11.59 -16.00 -23.54
N ILE A 280 11.80 -14.76 -23.04
CA ILE A 280 10.74 -13.74 -22.94
C ILE A 280 10.86 -12.72 -24.09
N THR A 281 9.76 -12.00 -24.31
CA THR A 281 9.74 -10.86 -25.24
C THR A 281 9.12 -9.67 -24.52
N LEU A 282 9.86 -8.55 -24.48
CA LEU A 282 9.32 -7.26 -24.05
C LEU A 282 8.89 -6.48 -25.29
N THR A 283 7.60 -6.15 -25.38
CA THR A 283 7.06 -5.26 -26.41
C THR A 283 6.89 -3.86 -25.83
N THR A 284 7.41 -2.85 -26.53
CA THR A 284 7.31 -1.45 -26.10
C THR A 284 7.24 -0.49 -27.29
N GLY A 285 6.59 0.63 -27.11
CA GLY A 285 6.56 1.74 -28.03
C GLY A 285 5.14 2.25 -28.33
N ASP A 286 4.99 3.54 -28.20
CA ASP A 286 3.78 4.31 -28.48
C ASP A 286 3.97 5.22 -29.72
N SER A 287 3.29 6.36 -29.77
CA SER A 287 3.48 7.39 -30.80
C SER A 287 4.51 8.46 -30.40
N GLY A 288 5.02 8.42 -29.16
CA GLY A 288 6.02 9.33 -28.61
C GLY A 288 7.45 8.99 -29.02
N ASN A 289 8.36 9.77 -28.49
CA ASN A 289 9.79 9.56 -28.70
C ASN A 289 10.45 9.27 -27.35
N ASP A 290 10.97 8.07 -27.21
CA ASP A 290 11.55 7.58 -25.97
C ASP A 290 13.04 7.30 -26.10
N THR A 291 13.76 7.39 -24.99
CA THR A 291 15.19 7.09 -24.96
C THR A 291 15.51 6.17 -23.78
N VAL A 292 16.06 5.03 -24.07
CA VAL A 292 16.70 4.12 -23.11
C VAL A 292 18.20 4.35 -23.20
N SER A 293 18.76 5.04 -22.21
CA SER A 293 20.20 5.32 -22.17
C SER A 293 20.98 4.34 -21.29
N GLY A 294 20.29 3.54 -20.49
CA GLY A 294 20.87 2.43 -19.75
C GLY A 294 21.19 1.23 -20.64
N VAL A 295 21.81 0.23 -20.04
CA VAL A 295 22.16 -1.03 -20.71
C VAL A 295 20.95 -1.96 -20.69
N ILE A 296 20.56 -2.47 -21.85
CA ILE A 296 19.65 -3.62 -21.96
C ILE A 296 20.50 -4.88 -22.07
N SER A 297 20.23 -5.87 -21.20
CA SER A 297 21.01 -7.10 -21.07
C SER A 297 20.09 -8.32 -20.98
N GLY A 298 20.65 -9.54 -21.02
CA GLY A 298 19.93 -10.80 -20.86
C GLY A 298 19.78 -11.58 -22.17
N LEU A 299 18.91 -12.59 -22.16
CA LEU A 299 18.74 -13.53 -23.28
C LEU A 299 17.41 -13.32 -24.02
N GLY A 300 16.50 -12.52 -23.47
CA GLY A 300 15.18 -12.24 -24.03
C GLY A 300 15.23 -11.32 -25.26
N SER A 301 14.11 -11.25 -25.95
CA SER A 301 13.90 -10.46 -27.18
C SER A 301 13.16 -9.17 -26.91
N LEU A 302 13.25 -8.22 -27.85
CA LEU A 302 12.57 -6.95 -27.77
C LEU A 302 11.77 -6.67 -29.05
N VAL A 303 10.55 -6.17 -28.89
CA VAL A 303 9.71 -5.70 -30.00
C VAL A 303 9.50 -4.19 -29.85
N LYS A 304 9.96 -3.41 -30.82
CA LYS A 304 9.60 -2.00 -30.99
C LYS A 304 8.27 -1.93 -31.73
N ALA A 305 7.20 -1.58 -31.02
CA ALA A 305 5.86 -1.31 -31.54
C ALA A 305 5.60 0.21 -31.64
N GLY A 306 4.39 0.59 -32.03
CA GLY A 306 3.98 2.00 -32.12
C GLY A 306 4.72 2.83 -33.16
N SER A 307 4.16 3.98 -33.51
CA SER A 307 4.64 4.83 -34.64
C SER A 307 5.79 5.78 -34.26
N GLY A 308 6.10 5.95 -32.98
CA GLY A 308 7.12 6.85 -32.48
C GLY A 308 8.56 6.36 -32.67
N ILE A 309 9.51 7.11 -32.10
CA ILE A 309 10.94 6.79 -32.14
C ILE A 309 11.36 6.23 -30.78
N LEU A 310 11.95 5.04 -30.78
CA LEU A 310 12.66 4.52 -29.62
C LEU A 310 14.17 4.62 -29.87
N THR A 311 14.89 5.27 -28.95
CA THR A 311 16.33 5.46 -29.07
C THR A 311 17.07 4.62 -28.02
N PHE A 312 17.98 3.75 -28.46
CA PHE A 312 18.94 3.05 -27.62
C PHE A 312 20.29 3.75 -27.68
N SER A 313 20.70 4.39 -26.57
CA SER A 313 22.00 5.07 -26.51
C SER A 313 23.01 4.34 -25.60
N GLY A 314 22.59 3.29 -24.89
CA GLY A 314 23.47 2.43 -24.09
C GLY A 314 24.25 1.40 -24.91
N ALA A 315 25.22 0.76 -24.27
CA ALA A 315 25.95 -0.39 -24.85
C ALA A 315 25.19 -1.68 -24.51
N ASN A 316 24.19 -2.00 -25.33
CA ASN A 316 23.28 -3.11 -25.07
C ASN A 316 23.95 -4.47 -25.34
N THR A 317 23.67 -5.43 -24.48
CA THR A 317 24.30 -6.77 -24.49
C THR A 317 23.31 -7.93 -24.50
N TYR A 318 22.00 -7.65 -24.61
CA TYR A 318 21.00 -8.72 -24.76
C TYR A 318 21.21 -9.48 -26.07
N THR A 319 20.92 -10.76 -26.09
CA THR A 319 21.24 -11.64 -27.22
C THR A 319 20.01 -12.14 -27.98
N GLY A 320 18.81 -11.87 -27.50
CA GLY A 320 17.59 -12.17 -28.23
C GLY A 320 17.37 -11.17 -29.38
N ASP A 321 16.42 -11.48 -30.26
CA ASP A 321 16.13 -10.68 -31.44
C ASP A 321 15.51 -9.33 -31.11
N THR A 322 15.74 -8.34 -31.95
CA THR A 322 15.06 -7.04 -31.94
C THR A 322 14.16 -6.94 -33.17
N THR A 323 12.84 -6.95 -32.95
CA THR A 323 11.86 -6.78 -34.01
C THR A 323 11.34 -5.35 -34.04
N ILE A 324 11.36 -4.69 -35.19
CA ILE A 324 10.74 -3.38 -35.42
C ILE A 324 9.42 -3.63 -36.15
N SER A 325 8.31 -3.62 -35.43
CA SER A 325 6.97 -3.85 -35.97
C SER A 325 6.33 -2.55 -36.48
N ALA A 326 6.74 -1.39 -35.94
CA ALA A 326 6.27 -0.09 -36.41
C ALA A 326 7.21 1.03 -35.92
N GLY A 327 7.13 2.21 -36.59
CA GLY A 327 7.88 3.40 -36.20
C GLY A 327 9.36 3.29 -36.52
N THR A 328 10.20 3.84 -35.63
CA THR A 328 11.64 3.92 -35.82
C THR A 328 12.38 3.44 -34.58
N LEU A 329 13.36 2.58 -34.78
CA LEU A 329 14.39 2.30 -33.76
C LEU A 329 15.67 3.03 -34.15
N THR A 330 16.16 3.90 -33.27
CA THR A 330 17.46 4.56 -33.40
C THR A 330 18.47 3.93 -32.45
N VAL A 331 19.58 3.43 -32.95
CA VAL A 331 20.67 2.91 -32.12
C VAL A 331 21.86 3.85 -32.25
N SER A 332 22.07 4.69 -31.23
CA SER A 332 23.25 5.56 -31.13
C SER A 332 24.33 4.98 -30.21
N GLY A 333 23.98 3.97 -29.44
CA GLY A 333 24.91 3.11 -28.72
C GLY A 333 25.31 1.88 -29.53
N THR A 334 25.30 0.69 -28.90
CA THR A 334 25.59 -0.59 -29.56
C THR A 334 24.52 -1.63 -29.27
N LEU A 335 24.36 -2.60 -30.14
CA LEU A 335 23.72 -3.89 -29.89
C LEU A 335 24.77 -4.99 -29.79
N ALA A 336 24.44 -6.13 -29.18
CA ALA A 336 25.34 -7.28 -29.19
C ALA A 336 25.49 -7.84 -30.63
N ASP A 337 26.64 -8.39 -30.94
CA ASP A 337 26.91 -8.98 -32.28
C ASP A 337 26.00 -10.19 -32.61
N THR A 338 25.38 -10.77 -31.59
CA THR A 338 24.47 -11.91 -31.67
C THR A 338 22.98 -11.53 -31.79
N THR A 339 22.65 -10.25 -31.71
CA THR A 339 21.27 -9.76 -31.80
C THR A 339 20.89 -9.57 -33.26
N ASP A 340 19.90 -10.30 -33.75
CA ASP A 340 19.33 -10.06 -35.07
C ASP A 340 18.34 -8.88 -35.00
N VAL A 341 18.41 -7.98 -35.99
CA VAL A 341 17.45 -6.88 -36.12
C VAL A 341 16.51 -7.17 -37.30
N ILE A 342 15.26 -7.40 -36.98
CA ILE A 342 14.20 -7.76 -37.94
C ILE A 342 13.28 -6.55 -38.11
N ASN A 343 13.18 -6.05 -39.34
CA ASN A 343 12.29 -4.95 -39.69
C ASN A 343 11.12 -5.51 -40.54
N SER A 344 9.89 -5.42 -39.98
CA SER A 344 8.70 -6.06 -40.53
C SER A 344 7.57 -5.07 -40.85
#